data_693920ae622c9d07fc788c234a2643af
#
_entry.id   693920ae622c9d07fc788c234a2643af
#
_cell.length_a   1.000
_cell.length_b   1.000
_cell.length_c   1.000
_cell.angle_alpha   90.00
_cell.angle_beta   90.00
_cell.angle_gamma   90.00
#
_symmetry.space_group_name_H-M   'P 1'
#
loop_
_entity.id
_entity.type
_entity.pdbx_description
1 polymer ?
#
loop_
_entity_poly.entity_id
_entity_poly.type
_entity_poly.pdbx_seq_one_letter_code
_entity_poly.pdbx_strand_id
1 'polypeptide(L)'
;MLVAENARSAGIPVRLIGFDEETAPELIELFPESERRIIKVGQLGKMLKALTVFDSGYALMAGQITPRRLFKGLHPDIKAAQILFSLKRRNAETIFGAIATEIEALGITLLDARSFLDNQLASLGSMTGHSFPVSDEYLFHGIHIARECARLDIGQGCVVRKGTVLAVEAFEGTDEMLRRAGNFKTDESLFVKTVKTQQDYRFDVPCFGLRTLESMKEAGLKCAALESGKVILIDKSTVIEQARSWGISLLGFE
;
A
#
# COMPACT_ATOMS: atom_id res chain seq x y z
N MET A 1 8.42 -9.02 -4.28
CA MET A 1 9.61 -9.76 -3.81
C MET A 1 9.34 -10.35 -2.43
N LEU A 2 9.23 -9.58 -1.36
CA LEU A 2 9.03 -10.06 0.04
C LEU A 2 7.95 -11.15 0.20
N VAL A 3 6.75 -10.95 -0.37
CA VAL A 3 5.66 -11.95 -0.30
C VAL A 3 6.08 -13.28 -0.91
N ALA A 4 6.70 -13.25 -2.10
CA ALA A 4 7.11 -14.48 -2.79
C ALA A 4 8.22 -15.23 -2.05
N GLU A 5 9.17 -14.50 -1.49
CA GLU A 5 10.27 -15.06 -0.69
C GLU A 5 9.75 -15.69 0.62
N ASN A 6 8.87 -14.96 1.34
CA ASN A 6 8.31 -15.45 2.60
C ASN A 6 7.39 -16.66 2.39
N ALA A 7 6.55 -16.65 1.34
CA ALA A 7 5.71 -17.78 1.00
C ALA A 7 6.55 -19.02 0.62
N ARG A 8 7.60 -18.85 -0.19
CA ARG A 8 8.53 -19.94 -0.54
C ARG A 8 9.28 -20.47 0.69
N SER A 9 9.70 -19.59 1.59
CA SER A 9 10.34 -19.97 2.85
C SER A 9 9.41 -20.78 3.76
N ALA A 10 8.10 -20.56 3.64
CA ALA A 10 7.06 -21.38 4.31
C ALA A 10 6.72 -22.67 3.55
N GLY A 11 7.46 -23.02 2.49
CA GLY A 11 7.25 -24.22 1.69
C GLY A 11 6.07 -24.15 0.73
N ILE A 12 5.54 -22.95 0.44
CA ILE A 12 4.39 -22.77 -0.43
C ILE A 12 4.89 -22.52 -1.87
N PRO A 13 4.44 -23.31 -2.86
CA PRO A 13 4.77 -23.07 -4.25
C PRO A 13 4.09 -21.77 -4.74
N VAL A 14 4.88 -20.87 -5.31
CA VAL A 14 4.43 -19.56 -5.78
C VAL A 14 4.63 -19.46 -7.29
N ARG A 15 3.62 -18.98 -7.98
CA ARG A 15 3.65 -18.63 -9.41
C ARG A 15 3.38 -17.14 -9.59
N LEU A 16 3.92 -16.55 -10.66
CA LEU A 16 3.84 -15.11 -10.91
C LEU A 16 2.95 -14.81 -12.11
N ILE A 17 1.99 -13.92 -11.90
CA ILE A 17 1.37 -13.16 -13.00
C ILE A 17 1.87 -11.74 -12.87
N GLY A 18 2.82 -11.36 -13.73
CA GLY A 18 3.42 -10.02 -13.75
C GLY A 18 2.75 -9.15 -14.81
N PHE A 19 2.83 -7.84 -14.61
CA PHE A 19 2.35 -6.84 -15.56
C PHE A 19 3.53 -6.18 -16.27
N ASP A 20 3.48 -6.22 -17.61
CA ASP A 20 4.47 -5.61 -18.48
C ASP A 20 4.67 -4.13 -18.13
N GLU A 21 5.92 -3.70 -18.00
CA GLU A 21 6.35 -2.35 -17.60
C GLU A 21 5.93 -1.90 -16.17
N GLU A 22 5.23 -2.74 -15.39
CA GLU A 22 4.89 -2.47 -13.98
C GLU A 22 5.64 -3.41 -13.03
N THR A 23 5.80 -4.68 -13.41
CA THR A 23 6.51 -5.65 -12.60
C THR A 23 8.01 -5.54 -12.84
N ALA A 24 8.78 -5.34 -11.78
CA ALA A 24 10.23 -5.21 -11.86
C ALA A 24 10.89 -6.43 -12.51
N PRO A 25 11.83 -6.24 -13.45
CA PRO A 25 12.52 -7.35 -14.13
C PRO A 25 13.16 -8.34 -13.14
N GLU A 26 13.73 -7.84 -12.06
CA GLU A 26 14.38 -8.64 -11.01
C GLU A 26 13.39 -9.60 -10.35
N LEU A 27 12.12 -9.19 -10.18
CA LEU A 27 11.09 -10.07 -9.67
C LEU A 27 10.68 -11.12 -10.70
N ILE A 28 10.59 -10.75 -11.99
CA ILE A 28 10.24 -11.66 -13.07
C ILE A 28 11.29 -12.77 -13.21
N GLU A 29 12.58 -12.43 -13.08
CA GLU A 29 13.70 -13.36 -13.21
C GLU A 29 13.77 -14.40 -12.08
N LEU A 30 13.16 -14.11 -10.92
CA LEU A 30 13.06 -15.08 -9.80
C LEU A 30 12.14 -16.28 -10.10
N PHE A 31 11.36 -16.22 -11.18
CA PHE A 31 10.42 -17.27 -11.57
C PHE A 31 10.80 -17.90 -12.92
N PRO A 32 10.90 -19.24 -13.00
CA PRO A 32 11.08 -19.92 -14.27
C PRO A 32 9.93 -19.63 -15.25
N GLU A 33 10.15 -19.75 -16.54
CA GLU A 33 9.12 -19.46 -17.57
C GLU A 33 7.83 -20.29 -17.40
N SER A 34 7.95 -21.50 -16.89
CA SER A 34 6.82 -22.39 -16.60
C SER A 34 5.93 -21.85 -15.47
N GLU A 35 6.51 -21.07 -14.53
CA GLU A 35 5.86 -20.56 -13.33
C GLU A 35 5.47 -19.08 -13.43
N ARG A 36 5.71 -18.44 -14.57
CA ARG A 36 5.37 -17.03 -14.76
C ARG A 36 4.51 -16.79 -15.99
N ARG A 37 3.69 -15.76 -15.94
CA ARG A 37 2.99 -15.17 -17.10
C ARG A 37 3.08 -13.66 -17.01
N ILE A 38 3.52 -13.03 -18.11
CA ILE A 38 3.59 -11.57 -18.20
C ILE A 38 2.49 -11.12 -19.16
N ILE A 39 1.68 -10.19 -18.68
CA ILE A 39 0.52 -9.64 -19.39
C ILE A 39 0.54 -8.13 -19.34
N LYS A 40 -0.22 -7.46 -20.19
CA LYS A 40 -0.37 -6.00 -20.10
C LYS A 40 -1.47 -5.61 -19.14
N VAL A 41 -1.32 -4.45 -18.49
CA VAL A 41 -2.39 -3.85 -17.68
C VAL A 41 -3.64 -3.70 -18.55
N GLY A 42 -4.79 -4.18 -18.04
CA GLY A 42 -6.05 -4.20 -18.78
C GLY A 42 -6.36 -5.53 -19.51
N GLN A 43 -5.46 -6.50 -19.53
CA GLN A 43 -5.71 -7.82 -20.12
C GLN A 43 -6.29 -8.80 -19.07
N LEU A 44 -7.47 -8.47 -18.55
CA LEU A 44 -8.12 -9.24 -17.46
C LEU A 44 -8.47 -10.68 -17.90
N GLY A 45 -8.98 -10.87 -19.11
CA GLY A 45 -9.26 -12.21 -19.62
C GLY A 45 -8.02 -13.09 -19.71
N LYS A 46 -6.86 -12.50 -20.07
CA LYS A 46 -5.59 -13.24 -20.05
C LYS A 46 -5.14 -13.55 -18.61
N MET A 47 -5.35 -12.64 -17.67
CA MET A 47 -5.06 -12.87 -16.25
C MET A 47 -5.87 -14.04 -15.70
N LEU A 48 -7.19 -14.02 -15.91
CA LEU A 48 -8.08 -15.09 -15.46
C LEU A 48 -7.72 -16.44 -16.10
N LYS A 49 -7.39 -16.45 -17.41
CA LYS A 49 -6.90 -17.67 -18.08
C LYS A 49 -5.57 -18.16 -17.48
N ALA A 50 -4.64 -17.26 -17.15
CA ALA A 50 -3.38 -17.65 -16.53
C ALA A 50 -3.60 -18.26 -15.13
N LEU A 51 -4.51 -17.70 -14.32
CA LEU A 51 -4.89 -18.26 -13.03
C LEU A 51 -5.46 -19.68 -13.17
N THR A 52 -6.35 -19.90 -14.13
CA THR A 52 -6.91 -21.23 -14.42
C THR A 52 -5.82 -22.22 -14.86
N VAL A 53 -4.89 -21.81 -15.74
CA VAL A 53 -3.78 -22.66 -16.20
C VAL A 53 -2.83 -23.03 -15.06
N PHE A 54 -2.63 -22.13 -14.11
CA PHE A 54 -1.81 -22.40 -12.94
C PHE A 54 -2.47 -23.33 -11.92
N ASP A 55 -3.76 -23.56 -12.03
CA ASP A 55 -4.54 -24.46 -11.18
C ASP A 55 -4.28 -24.18 -9.67
N SER A 56 -4.30 -22.92 -9.31
CA SER A 56 -4.02 -22.47 -7.94
C SER A 56 -5.32 -22.28 -7.17
N GLY A 57 -5.40 -22.81 -5.94
CA GLY A 57 -6.56 -22.59 -5.06
C GLY A 57 -6.58 -21.20 -4.41
N TYR A 58 -5.43 -20.51 -4.44
CA TYR A 58 -5.24 -19.21 -3.80
C TYR A 58 -4.57 -18.22 -4.75
N ALA A 59 -4.93 -16.95 -4.61
CA ALA A 59 -4.23 -15.84 -5.25
C ALA A 59 -3.97 -14.72 -4.25
N LEU A 60 -2.95 -13.91 -4.49
CA LEU A 60 -2.62 -12.75 -3.69
C LEU A 60 -2.22 -11.60 -4.60
N MET A 61 -2.79 -10.43 -4.40
CA MET A 61 -2.41 -9.21 -5.10
C MET A 61 -1.34 -8.47 -4.31
N ALA A 62 -0.19 -8.21 -4.93
CA ALA A 62 0.90 -7.47 -4.30
C ALA A 62 1.52 -6.45 -5.24
N GLY A 63 1.92 -5.32 -4.71
CA GLY A 63 2.51 -4.22 -5.48
C GLY A 63 1.50 -3.15 -5.86
N GLN A 64 1.93 -2.23 -6.70
CA GLN A 64 1.15 -1.10 -7.14
C GLN A 64 1.09 -1.08 -8.67
N ILE A 65 -0.07 -0.78 -9.22
CA ILE A 65 -0.21 -0.39 -10.62
C ILE A 65 -0.26 1.14 -10.67
N THR A 66 0.56 1.73 -11.53
CA THR A 66 0.63 3.18 -11.68
C THR A 66 -0.74 3.75 -12.04
N PRO A 67 -1.30 4.71 -11.27
CA PRO A 67 -2.64 5.26 -11.52
C PRO A 67 -2.81 5.81 -12.94
N ARG A 68 -1.74 6.40 -13.49
CA ARG A 68 -1.73 6.91 -14.87
C ARG A 68 -2.02 5.81 -15.89
N ARG A 69 -1.55 4.58 -15.65
CA ARG A 69 -1.80 3.42 -16.54
C ARG A 69 -3.16 2.80 -16.29
N LEU A 70 -3.65 2.86 -15.07
CA LEU A 70 -4.99 2.38 -14.74
C LEU A 70 -6.09 3.22 -15.40
N PHE A 71 -5.85 4.53 -15.61
CA PHE A 71 -6.85 5.47 -16.14
C PHE A 71 -6.53 6.01 -17.52
N LYS A 72 -5.27 5.99 -17.97
CA LYS A 72 -4.82 6.47 -19.29
C LYS A 72 -3.85 5.46 -19.91
N GLY A 73 -4.18 4.96 -21.10
CA GLY A 73 -3.33 4.01 -21.82
C GLY A 73 -3.68 2.54 -21.59
N LEU A 74 -4.79 2.26 -20.93
CA LEU A 74 -5.37 0.92 -20.87
C LEU A 74 -5.74 0.46 -22.31
N HIS A 75 -5.26 -0.72 -22.67
CA HIS A 75 -5.75 -1.46 -23.81
C HIS A 75 -6.60 -2.62 -23.28
N PRO A 76 -7.86 -2.34 -22.80
CA PRO A 76 -8.67 -3.33 -22.15
C PRO A 76 -9.04 -4.41 -23.16
N ASP A 77 -8.90 -5.68 -22.74
CA ASP A 77 -9.56 -6.76 -23.45
C ASP A 77 -11.08 -6.72 -23.24
N ILE A 78 -11.80 -7.59 -23.94
CA ILE A 78 -13.27 -7.61 -23.89
C ILE A 78 -13.76 -7.76 -22.44
N LYS A 79 -13.12 -8.60 -21.63
CA LYS A 79 -13.52 -8.83 -20.24
C LYS A 79 -13.30 -7.59 -19.36
N ALA A 80 -12.16 -6.94 -19.49
CA ALA A 80 -11.88 -5.70 -18.77
C ALA A 80 -12.84 -4.57 -19.19
N ALA A 81 -13.13 -4.47 -20.50
CA ALA A 81 -14.10 -3.49 -21.01
C ALA A 81 -15.50 -3.72 -20.41
N GLN A 82 -15.98 -4.96 -20.38
CA GLN A 82 -17.28 -5.33 -19.80
C GLN A 82 -17.37 -4.87 -18.34
N ILE A 83 -16.33 -5.13 -17.52
CA ILE A 83 -16.29 -4.71 -16.12
C ILE A 83 -16.32 -3.20 -16.01
N LEU A 84 -15.45 -2.50 -16.74
CA LEU A 84 -15.38 -1.04 -16.69
C LEU A 84 -16.72 -0.39 -17.08
N PHE A 85 -17.47 -0.97 -18.03
CA PHE A 85 -18.80 -0.48 -18.41
C PHE A 85 -19.88 -0.77 -17.37
N SER A 86 -19.74 -1.85 -16.59
CA SER A 86 -20.73 -2.20 -15.55
C SER A 86 -20.58 -1.36 -14.27
N LEU A 87 -19.41 -0.74 -14.05
CA LEU A 87 -19.14 0.03 -12.83
C LEU A 87 -19.82 1.41 -12.86
N LYS A 88 -20.64 1.69 -11.83
CA LYS A 88 -21.24 3.02 -11.62
C LYS A 88 -20.22 4.08 -11.21
N ARG A 89 -19.19 3.69 -10.45
CA ARG A 89 -18.04 4.52 -10.07
C ARG A 89 -16.78 3.82 -10.58
N ARG A 90 -15.81 4.61 -11.07
CA ARG A 90 -14.55 4.07 -11.64
C ARG A 90 -13.37 4.59 -10.84
N ASN A 91 -13.35 4.28 -9.55
CA ASN A 91 -12.18 4.47 -8.70
C ASN A 91 -11.40 3.14 -8.57
N ALA A 92 -10.19 3.19 -8.00
CA ALA A 92 -9.34 2.01 -7.86
C ALA A 92 -10.04 0.89 -7.08
N GLU A 93 -10.72 1.23 -5.99
CA GLU A 93 -11.40 0.28 -5.11
C GLU A 93 -12.50 -0.50 -5.85
N THR A 94 -13.36 0.18 -6.63
CA THR A 94 -14.43 -0.50 -7.38
C THR A 94 -13.89 -1.36 -8.52
N ILE A 95 -12.80 -0.94 -9.17
CA ILE A 95 -12.14 -1.71 -10.23
C ILE A 95 -11.50 -2.96 -9.65
N PHE A 96 -10.69 -2.83 -8.59
CA PHE A 96 -10.03 -3.98 -7.96
C PHE A 96 -11.02 -4.90 -7.26
N GLY A 97 -12.10 -4.37 -6.66
CA GLY A 97 -13.20 -5.18 -6.11
C GLY A 97 -13.89 -6.03 -7.17
N ALA A 98 -14.14 -5.48 -8.36
CA ALA A 98 -14.70 -6.25 -9.47
C ALA A 98 -13.72 -7.31 -9.99
N ILE A 99 -12.42 -7.00 -10.05
CA ILE A 99 -11.37 -7.98 -10.40
C ILE A 99 -11.34 -9.11 -9.36
N ALA A 100 -11.41 -8.78 -8.07
CA ALA A 100 -11.47 -9.76 -6.99
C ALA A 100 -12.66 -10.72 -7.15
N THR A 101 -13.85 -10.17 -7.44
CA THR A 101 -15.04 -10.98 -7.71
C THR A 101 -14.87 -11.95 -8.88
N GLU A 102 -14.20 -11.52 -9.95
CA GLU A 102 -13.93 -12.40 -11.12
C GLU A 102 -12.93 -13.51 -10.79
N ILE A 103 -11.92 -13.24 -9.95
CA ILE A 103 -10.98 -14.26 -9.48
C ILE A 103 -11.72 -15.28 -8.60
N GLU A 104 -12.53 -14.82 -7.67
CA GLU A 104 -13.32 -15.68 -6.76
C GLU A 104 -14.36 -16.52 -7.51
N ALA A 105 -14.91 -16.00 -8.61
CA ALA A 105 -15.80 -16.73 -9.49
C ALA A 105 -15.14 -17.94 -10.18
N LEU A 106 -13.81 -18.00 -10.25
CA LEU A 106 -13.04 -19.18 -10.70
C LEU A 106 -12.86 -20.24 -9.60
N GLY A 107 -13.41 -20.03 -8.39
CA GLY A 107 -13.19 -20.87 -7.22
C GLY A 107 -11.83 -20.64 -6.52
N ILE A 108 -11.15 -19.54 -6.84
CA ILE A 108 -9.85 -19.18 -6.27
C ILE A 108 -10.08 -18.25 -5.08
N THR A 109 -9.53 -18.59 -3.92
CA THR A 109 -9.58 -17.72 -2.73
C THR A 109 -8.57 -16.60 -2.86
N LEU A 110 -9.02 -15.34 -2.87
CA LEU A 110 -8.14 -14.18 -2.85
C LEU A 110 -7.72 -13.87 -1.41
N LEU A 111 -6.42 -14.00 -1.14
CA LEU A 111 -5.85 -13.78 0.19
C LEU A 111 -5.74 -12.29 0.53
N ASP A 112 -5.69 -12.00 1.82
CA ASP A 112 -5.26 -10.71 2.34
C ASP A 112 -3.84 -10.40 1.85
N ALA A 113 -3.61 -9.24 1.27
CA ALA A 113 -2.31 -8.85 0.72
C ALA A 113 -1.20 -8.70 1.78
N ARG A 114 -1.56 -8.71 3.07
CA ARG A 114 -0.61 -8.76 4.19
C ARG A 114 -0.13 -10.19 4.50
N SER A 115 -0.76 -11.20 3.91
CA SER A 115 -0.36 -12.61 4.11
C SER A 115 1.13 -12.76 3.80
N PHE A 116 1.84 -13.46 4.67
CA PHE A 116 3.30 -13.63 4.65
C PHE A 116 4.11 -12.35 4.93
N LEU A 117 3.49 -11.28 5.44
CA LEU A 117 4.16 -10.01 5.77
C LEU A 117 3.99 -9.60 7.24
N ASP A 118 3.70 -10.53 8.15
CA ASP A 118 3.49 -10.23 9.58
C ASP A 118 4.70 -9.50 10.19
N ASN A 119 5.90 -9.88 9.80
CA ASN A 119 7.15 -9.24 10.24
C ASN A 119 7.37 -7.84 9.66
N GLN A 120 6.58 -7.45 8.66
CA GLN A 120 6.63 -6.13 8.01
C GLN A 120 5.56 -5.17 8.54
N LEU A 121 4.62 -5.61 9.37
CA LEU A 121 3.59 -4.74 9.92
C LEU A 121 4.15 -3.77 10.97
N ALA A 122 3.58 -2.57 11.05
CA ALA A 122 3.91 -1.61 12.09
C ALA A 122 3.72 -2.24 13.47
N SER A 123 4.71 -2.13 14.35
CA SER A 123 4.62 -2.62 15.72
C SER A 123 4.07 -1.54 16.63
N LEU A 124 3.32 -1.92 17.67
CA LEU A 124 2.84 -1.00 18.68
C LEU A 124 4.01 -0.34 19.44
N GLY A 125 3.88 0.93 19.77
CA GLY A 125 4.86 1.69 20.51
C GLY A 125 6.02 2.22 19.65
N SER A 126 7.11 2.64 20.28
CA SER A 126 8.27 3.22 19.58
C SER A 126 9.03 2.15 18.79
N MET A 127 9.15 2.34 17.47
CA MET A 127 9.91 1.44 16.58
C MET A 127 11.36 1.89 16.39
N THR A 128 11.66 3.17 16.58
CA THR A 128 13.02 3.71 16.38
C THR A 128 13.83 3.84 17.66
N GLY A 129 13.20 3.69 18.83
CA GLY A 129 13.85 3.82 20.14
C GLY A 129 14.13 5.25 20.58
N HIS A 130 13.79 6.24 19.75
CA HIS A 130 13.86 7.64 20.14
C HIS A 130 12.60 8.05 20.93
N SER A 131 12.73 9.09 21.78
CA SER A 131 11.56 9.74 22.37
C SER A 131 10.68 10.30 21.25
N PHE A 132 9.38 10.17 21.39
CA PHE A 132 8.45 10.74 20.41
C PHE A 132 8.21 12.21 20.79
N PRO A 133 8.66 13.19 20.01
CA PRO A 133 8.73 14.59 20.43
C PRO A 133 7.40 15.35 20.26
N VAL A 134 6.28 14.62 20.14
CA VAL A 134 4.93 15.19 20.04
C VAL A 134 4.13 14.79 21.27
N SER A 135 3.38 15.71 21.87
CA SER A 135 2.54 15.41 23.01
C SER A 135 1.39 14.46 22.65
N ASP A 136 0.92 13.68 23.61
CA ASP A 136 -0.20 12.76 23.43
C ASP A 136 -1.45 13.48 22.91
N GLU A 137 -1.72 14.70 23.35
CA GLU A 137 -2.85 15.50 22.87
C GLU A 137 -2.79 15.72 21.35
N TYR A 138 -1.62 16.09 20.83
CA TYR A 138 -1.45 16.32 19.38
C TYR A 138 -1.40 15.01 18.60
N LEU A 139 -0.88 13.94 19.21
CA LEU A 139 -0.91 12.59 18.64
C LEU A 139 -2.36 12.12 18.47
N PHE A 140 -3.18 12.18 19.53
CA PHE A 140 -4.59 11.78 19.46
C PHE A 140 -5.40 12.65 18.50
N HIS A 141 -5.13 13.95 18.46
CA HIS A 141 -5.76 14.83 17.48
C HIS A 141 -5.42 14.40 16.05
N GLY A 142 -4.14 14.15 15.75
CA GLY A 142 -3.70 13.69 14.43
C GLY A 142 -4.32 12.35 14.03
N ILE A 143 -4.38 11.40 14.97
CA ILE A 143 -5.03 10.09 14.74
C ILE A 143 -6.52 10.29 14.44
N HIS A 144 -7.22 11.14 15.21
CA HIS A 144 -8.63 11.44 14.96
C HIS A 144 -8.86 12.01 13.57
N ILE A 145 -8.07 13.03 13.16
CA ILE A 145 -8.18 13.63 11.83
C ILE A 145 -7.92 12.59 10.72
N ALA A 146 -6.86 11.78 10.86
CA ALA A 146 -6.55 10.75 9.87
C ALA A 146 -7.69 9.73 9.71
N ARG A 147 -8.26 9.27 10.84
CA ARG A 147 -9.40 8.35 10.85
C ARG A 147 -10.66 8.95 10.22
N GLU A 148 -10.97 10.23 10.49
CA GLU A 148 -12.12 10.90 9.87
C GLU A 148 -11.91 11.06 8.35
N CYS A 149 -10.72 11.41 7.90
CA CYS A 149 -10.40 11.47 6.47
C CYS A 149 -10.56 10.09 5.81
N ALA A 150 -10.10 9.04 6.47
CA ALA A 150 -10.23 7.67 6.00
C ALA A 150 -11.71 7.22 5.96
N ARG A 151 -12.50 7.58 6.98
CA ARG A 151 -13.95 7.30 7.03
C ARG A 151 -14.72 7.97 5.90
N LEU A 152 -14.31 9.18 5.50
CA LEU A 152 -14.90 9.93 4.39
C LEU A 152 -14.37 9.52 3.02
N ASP A 153 -13.47 8.52 2.95
CA ASP A 153 -12.81 8.08 1.71
C ASP A 153 -12.05 9.21 0.98
N ILE A 154 -11.48 10.15 1.76
CA ILE A 154 -10.64 11.22 1.23
C ILE A 154 -9.21 10.72 1.05
N GLY A 155 -8.64 10.09 2.10
CA GLY A 155 -7.30 9.55 2.14
C GLY A 155 -7.01 8.93 3.50
N GLN A 156 -5.81 8.35 3.65
CA GLN A 156 -5.44 7.57 4.83
C GLN A 156 -4.28 8.20 5.62
N GLY A 157 -3.91 9.42 5.28
CA GLY A 157 -2.81 10.14 5.92
C GLY A 157 -3.09 11.62 6.11
N CYS A 158 -2.50 12.20 7.15
CA CYS A 158 -2.48 13.64 7.35
C CYS A 158 -1.20 14.10 8.05
N VAL A 159 -0.88 15.37 7.89
CA VAL A 159 0.16 16.04 8.68
C VAL A 159 -0.50 17.07 9.56
N VAL A 160 -0.23 16.98 10.86
CA VAL A 160 -0.71 17.94 11.87
C VAL A 160 0.48 18.62 12.57
N ARG A 161 0.30 19.86 12.99
CA ARG A 161 1.27 20.62 13.77
C ARG A 161 0.54 21.35 14.89
N LYS A 162 0.86 21.03 16.15
CA LYS A 162 0.29 21.71 17.33
C LYS A 162 -1.24 21.87 17.23
N GLY A 163 -1.94 20.79 16.86
CA GLY A 163 -3.40 20.81 16.72
C GLY A 163 -3.92 21.42 15.41
N THR A 164 -3.06 21.92 14.52
CA THR A 164 -3.46 22.44 13.19
C THR A 164 -3.14 21.43 12.11
N VAL A 165 -4.10 21.17 11.23
CA VAL A 165 -3.89 20.32 10.04
C VAL A 165 -3.12 21.10 8.99
N LEU A 166 -1.93 20.64 8.60
CA LEU A 166 -1.13 21.22 7.53
C LEU A 166 -1.50 20.65 6.16
N ALA A 167 -1.72 19.33 6.11
CA ALA A 167 -2.07 18.63 4.87
C ALA A 167 -2.87 17.38 5.18
N VAL A 168 -3.76 17.02 4.26
CA VAL A 168 -4.49 15.74 4.22
C VAL A 168 -4.17 15.07 2.91
N GLU A 169 -3.91 13.76 2.96
CA GLU A 169 -3.73 12.92 1.78
C GLU A 169 -5.05 12.87 1.00
N ALA A 170 -4.97 13.05 -0.32
CA ALA A 170 -6.09 12.91 -1.23
C ALA A 170 -5.62 12.19 -2.50
N PHE A 171 -6.10 12.61 -3.66
CA PHE A 171 -5.78 11.99 -4.94
C PHE A 171 -4.28 12.01 -5.29
N GLU A 172 -3.54 12.99 -4.79
CA GLU A 172 -2.10 13.15 -5.03
C GLU A 172 -1.24 12.04 -4.38
N GLY A 173 -1.76 11.39 -3.34
CA GLY A 173 -1.06 10.35 -2.58
C GLY A 173 -0.10 10.86 -1.50
N THR A 174 0.45 9.94 -0.71
CA THR A 174 1.21 10.24 0.51
C THR A 174 2.44 11.14 0.25
N ASP A 175 3.26 10.82 -0.75
CA ASP A 175 4.54 11.52 -0.97
C ASP A 175 4.32 12.99 -1.35
N GLU A 176 3.37 13.27 -2.24
CA GLU A 176 3.03 14.65 -2.63
C GLU A 176 2.36 15.43 -1.49
N MET A 177 1.52 14.79 -0.69
CA MET A 177 0.95 15.39 0.51
C MET A 177 2.05 15.80 1.50
N LEU A 178 3.07 14.93 1.71
CA LEU A 178 4.21 15.24 2.59
C LEU A 178 5.02 16.43 2.06
N ARG A 179 5.33 16.46 0.75
CA ARG A 179 6.02 17.60 0.12
C ARG A 179 5.23 18.90 0.26
N ARG A 180 3.92 18.85 0.08
CA ARG A 180 3.02 20.01 0.27
C ARG A 180 3.02 20.48 1.73
N ALA A 181 3.04 19.57 2.70
CA ALA A 181 3.18 19.91 4.11
C ALA A 181 4.53 20.61 4.40
N GLY A 182 5.60 20.21 3.71
CA GLY A 182 6.94 20.79 3.83
C GLY A 182 7.04 22.25 3.38
N ASN A 183 6.05 22.80 2.65
CA ASN A 183 5.98 24.22 2.33
C ASN A 183 5.61 25.10 3.54
N PHE A 184 5.21 24.50 4.65
CA PHE A 184 4.87 25.16 5.88
C PHE A 184 5.97 24.94 6.94
N LYS A 185 5.83 25.57 8.09
CA LYS A 185 6.70 25.29 9.22
C LYS A 185 6.40 23.91 9.79
N THR A 186 7.39 23.01 9.80
CA THR A 186 7.22 21.59 10.14
C THR A 186 7.83 21.19 11.50
N ASP A 187 8.37 22.14 12.27
CA ASP A 187 8.78 21.89 13.66
C ASP A 187 7.58 21.37 14.49
N GLU A 188 7.80 20.34 15.28
CA GLU A 188 6.75 19.68 16.07
C GLU A 188 5.55 19.19 15.23
N SER A 189 5.80 18.85 13.97
CA SER A 189 4.79 18.26 13.10
C SER A 189 4.81 16.74 13.18
N LEU A 190 3.63 16.15 13.00
CA LEU A 190 3.38 14.72 13.01
C LEU A 190 2.70 14.30 11.72
N PHE A 191 3.29 13.33 11.02
CA PHE A 191 2.58 12.57 10.00
C PHE A 191 1.84 11.40 10.65
N VAL A 192 0.56 11.23 10.34
CA VAL A 192 -0.24 10.08 10.78
C VAL A 192 -0.71 9.31 9.57
N LYS A 193 -0.56 7.98 9.61
CA LYS A 193 -1.09 7.07 8.58
C LYS A 193 -1.93 5.98 9.22
N THR A 194 -3.17 5.87 8.78
CA THR A 194 -4.19 4.94 9.26
C THR A 194 -4.73 4.08 8.12
N VAL A 195 -5.75 3.30 8.39
CA VAL A 195 -6.50 2.50 7.43
C VAL A 195 -7.98 2.89 7.43
N LYS A 196 -8.70 2.59 6.36
CA LYS A 196 -10.16 2.76 6.32
C LYS A 196 -10.84 1.76 7.26
N THR A 197 -11.97 2.13 7.83
CA THR A 197 -12.76 1.22 8.69
C THR A 197 -13.22 -0.04 7.94
N GLN A 198 -13.52 0.10 6.65
CA GLN A 198 -13.91 -0.99 5.76
C GLN A 198 -12.81 -1.26 4.71
N GLN A 199 -11.55 -1.32 5.16
CA GLN A 199 -10.40 -1.58 4.28
C GLN A 199 -10.52 -2.96 3.64
N ASP A 200 -10.49 -3.03 2.32
CA ASP A 200 -10.38 -4.31 1.62
C ASP A 200 -8.92 -4.71 1.45
N TYR A 201 -8.42 -5.45 2.41
CA TYR A 201 -7.02 -5.88 2.45
C TYR A 201 -6.63 -6.87 1.35
N ARG A 202 -7.55 -7.33 0.51
CA ARG A 202 -7.20 -8.19 -0.63
C ARG A 202 -6.41 -7.43 -1.69
N PHE A 203 -6.57 -6.09 -1.79
CA PHE A 203 -5.93 -5.28 -2.84
C PHE A 203 -5.57 -3.85 -2.43
N ASP A 204 -5.99 -3.37 -1.25
CA ASP A 204 -5.68 -2.03 -0.78
C ASP A 204 -5.08 -2.11 0.63
N VAL A 205 -3.75 -2.02 0.73
CA VAL A 205 -3.04 -2.04 2.01
C VAL A 205 -2.15 -0.81 2.11
N PRO A 206 -2.34 0.01 3.14
CA PRO A 206 -1.47 1.15 3.39
C PRO A 206 -0.03 0.71 3.64
N CYS A 207 0.88 1.30 2.88
CA CYS A 207 2.31 1.03 2.98
C CYS A 207 3.08 2.27 3.41
N PHE A 208 4.18 2.04 4.13
CA PHE A 208 5.20 3.01 4.48
C PHE A 208 6.57 2.41 4.10
N GLY A 209 7.36 3.11 3.29
CA GLY A 209 8.65 2.62 2.83
C GLY A 209 9.73 3.70 2.85
N LEU A 210 10.92 3.37 2.36
CA LEU A 210 12.04 4.32 2.27
C LEU A 210 11.66 5.59 1.51
N ARG A 211 10.92 5.48 0.41
CA ARG A 211 10.47 6.63 -0.38
C ARG A 211 9.59 7.59 0.42
N THR A 212 8.68 7.07 1.27
CA THR A 212 7.87 7.92 2.16
C THR A 212 8.74 8.56 3.23
N LEU A 213 9.72 7.82 3.76
CA LEU A 213 10.67 8.33 4.72
C LEU A 213 11.57 9.43 4.12
N GLU A 214 12.00 9.30 2.87
CA GLU A 214 12.72 10.34 2.10
C GLU A 214 11.86 11.60 1.95
N SER A 215 10.59 11.44 1.54
CA SER A 215 9.65 12.56 1.42
C SER A 215 9.43 13.27 2.76
N MET A 216 9.40 12.54 3.88
CA MET A 216 9.35 13.13 5.23
C MET A 216 10.61 13.94 5.52
N LYS A 217 11.79 13.38 5.22
CA LYS A 217 13.08 14.06 5.43
C LYS A 217 13.16 15.36 4.63
N GLU A 218 12.79 15.32 3.34
CA GLU A 218 12.74 16.49 2.45
C GLU A 218 11.78 17.56 2.98
N ALA A 219 10.62 17.14 3.50
CA ALA A 219 9.63 18.01 4.10
C ALA A 219 10.00 18.51 5.51
N GLY A 220 11.11 18.06 6.11
CA GLY A 220 11.52 18.42 7.47
C GLY A 220 10.69 17.79 8.58
N LEU A 221 9.92 16.74 8.28
CA LEU A 221 9.09 16.01 9.24
C LEU A 221 9.93 15.02 10.05
N LYS A 222 9.86 15.08 11.36
CA LYS A 222 10.67 14.27 12.30
C LYS A 222 9.88 13.16 12.99
N CYS A 223 8.57 13.08 12.80
CA CYS A 223 7.70 12.12 13.48
C CYS A 223 6.67 11.53 12.55
N ALA A 224 6.47 10.21 12.64
CA ALA A 224 5.32 9.55 12.05
C ALA A 224 4.67 8.58 13.04
N ALA A 225 3.33 8.57 13.06
CA ALA A 225 2.51 7.58 13.74
C ALA A 225 1.81 6.70 12.70
N LEU A 226 1.97 5.38 12.84
CA LEU A 226 1.46 4.38 11.90
C LEU A 226 0.52 3.43 12.64
N GLU A 227 -0.62 3.08 12.06
CA GLU A 227 -1.56 2.15 12.71
C GLU A 227 -0.96 0.75 12.80
N SER A 228 -0.77 0.27 14.04
CA SER A 228 -0.12 -0.98 14.38
C SER A 228 -0.88 -2.19 13.83
N GLY A 229 -0.17 -3.19 13.33
CA GLY A 229 -0.76 -4.41 12.75
C GLY A 229 -1.52 -4.19 11.44
N LYS A 230 -1.57 -2.95 10.91
CA LYS A 230 -2.36 -2.60 9.73
C LYS A 230 -1.56 -1.95 8.60
N VAL A 231 -0.61 -1.08 8.92
CA VAL A 231 0.28 -0.45 7.94
C VAL A 231 1.50 -1.34 7.72
N ILE A 232 1.82 -1.64 6.45
CA ILE A 232 3.04 -2.39 6.08
C ILE A 232 4.22 -1.42 6.00
N LEU A 233 5.31 -1.71 6.73
CA LEU A 233 6.61 -1.11 6.50
C LEU A 233 7.38 -1.97 5.49
N ILE A 234 7.50 -1.49 4.26
CA ILE A 234 8.20 -2.23 3.20
C ILE A 234 9.69 -2.23 3.52
N ASP A 235 10.26 -3.42 3.73
CA ASP A 235 11.61 -3.62 4.25
C ASP A 235 11.78 -2.94 5.62
N LYS A 236 10.99 -3.40 6.58
CA LYS A 236 10.83 -2.79 7.91
C LYS A 236 12.16 -2.55 8.62
N SER A 237 13.11 -3.50 8.54
CA SER A 237 14.43 -3.38 9.16
C SER A 237 15.19 -2.18 8.61
N THR A 238 15.28 -2.07 7.30
CA THR A 238 15.96 -0.98 6.59
C THR A 238 15.27 0.36 6.84
N VAL A 239 13.94 0.40 6.82
CA VAL A 239 13.16 1.62 7.13
C VAL A 239 13.44 2.12 8.54
N ILE A 240 13.43 1.24 9.54
CA ILE A 240 13.70 1.60 10.95
C ILE A 240 15.14 2.09 11.12
N GLU A 241 16.12 1.40 10.54
CA GLU A 241 17.53 1.80 10.60
C GLU A 241 17.74 3.16 9.96
N GLN A 242 17.17 3.38 8.80
CA GLN A 242 17.29 4.64 8.08
C GLN A 242 16.57 5.79 8.83
N ALA A 243 15.39 5.53 9.41
CA ALA A 243 14.69 6.49 10.24
C ALA A 243 15.55 6.92 11.45
N ARG A 244 16.18 5.95 12.13
CA ARG A 244 17.14 6.23 13.22
C ARG A 244 18.28 7.12 12.76
N SER A 245 18.91 6.80 11.63
CA SER A 245 20.04 7.56 11.10
C SER A 245 19.67 9.01 10.74
N TRP A 246 18.43 9.26 10.36
CA TRP A 246 17.91 10.60 10.03
C TRP A 246 17.24 11.31 11.21
N GLY A 247 17.22 10.69 12.39
CA GLY A 247 16.57 11.25 13.58
C GLY A 247 15.06 11.41 13.40
N ILE A 248 14.43 10.49 12.68
CA ILE A 248 12.97 10.42 12.49
C ILE A 248 12.41 9.37 13.44
N SER A 249 11.44 9.77 14.26
CA SER A 249 10.75 8.90 15.22
C SER A 249 9.55 8.24 14.56
N LEU A 250 9.48 6.90 14.63
CA LEU A 250 8.34 6.11 14.18
C LEU A 250 7.64 5.49 15.39
N LEU A 251 6.34 5.70 15.48
CA LEU A 251 5.46 5.19 16.55
C LEU A 251 4.33 4.36 15.94
N GLY A 252 4.07 3.19 16.52
CA GLY A 252 2.84 2.43 16.23
C GLY A 252 1.75 2.76 17.24
N PHE A 253 0.52 3.01 16.76
CA PHE A 253 -0.67 3.25 17.59
C PHE A 253 -1.80 2.27 17.26
N GLU A 254 -2.76 2.13 18.17
CA GLU A 254 -4.01 1.37 18.00
C GLU A 254 -5.20 2.26 17.68
#